data_7fb209d5a92f5d24889941a1767d4c3a
#
_entry.id   7fb209d5a92f5d24889941a1767d4c3a
#
_cell.length_a   1.000
_cell.length_b   1.000
_cell.length_c   1.000
_cell.angle_alpha   90.00
_cell.angle_beta   90.00
_cell.angle_gamma   90.00
#
_symmetry.space_group_name_H-M   'P 1'
#
loop_
_entity.id
_entity.type
_entity.pdbx_description
1 polymer ?
#
loop_
_entity_poly.entity_id
_entity_poly.type
_entity_poly.pdbx_seq_one_letter_code
_entity_poly.pdbx_strand_id
1 'polypeptide(L)'
;MTERRTRFALAGIVFAVLFAQVLLYPGIDALVAALGADAALSGSMWFLAAEFAAFVAFAGVWGAASDAVGRRAPLIAIGAIGGAAGYAILAAIPRLGGAGFLAILGLRVLQGASTIGAFSLAMTMLLDLEGGQGKNMGAAGIAIGSGTALGAPLGGQLYEIGPLVPLIAAAGLLAAVAVAALLVEDRAPGSREGVGAILSSVTDRPALVVPYAFGFIDRFTAGFFALVGTLYFRTAFGLSAGATGLMLALFFAPFALFQYPFGTLSDRIGRTVPVVLGSVCYGLVVIAVGLAPTVELAGAAMVAVGVVGALMAPATMALVGDLAPPDRRGVAMAGFNVFGSVGFLAGILGGGAVADAYGFTAAFGVAGATELLVALVTLPVFLRLRLPRPAAE
;
A
#
# COMPACT_ATOMS: atom_id res chain seq x y z
N MET A 1 28.77 -6.93 -6.01
CA MET A 1 27.97 -7.82 -5.10
C MET A 1 27.40 -8.97 -5.90
N THR A 2 27.17 -10.15 -5.27
CA THR A 2 26.43 -11.22 -5.94
C THR A 2 24.97 -10.78 -6.12
N GLU A 3 24.28 -11.18 -7.20
CA GLU A 3 22.86 -10.84 -7.47
C GLU A 3 21.94 -11.16 -6.29
N ARG A 4 22.22 -12.24 -5.56
CA ARG A 4 21.47 -12.61 -4.36
C ARG A 4 21.57 -11.52 -3.28
N ARG A 5 22.76 -10.95 -3.05
CA ARG A 5 22.96 -9.87 -2.07
C ARG A 5 22.26 -8.59 -2.50
N THR A 6 22.33 -8.25 -3.78
CA THR A 6 21.63 -7.08 -4.34
C THR A 6 20.12 -7.23 -4.19
N ARG A 7 19.54 -8.43 -4.48
CA ARG A 7 18.11 -8.71 -4.30
C ARG A 7 17.68 -8.54 -2.84
N PHE A 8 18.44 -9.07 -1.88
CA PHE A 8 18.13 -8.90 -0.45
C PHE A 8 18.26 -7.44 0.00
N ALA A 9 19.24 -6.70 -0.47
CA ALA A 9 19.40 -5.29 -0.14
C ALA A 9 18.22 -4.44 -0.67
N LEU A 10 17.83 -4.63 -1.95
CA LEU A 10 16.70 -3.91 -2.54
C LEU A 10 15.37 -4.30 -1.89
N ALA A 11 15.14 -5.59 -1.62
CA ALA A 11 13.98 -6.03 -0.87
C ALA A 11 13.95 -5.45 0.55
N GLY A 12 15.11 -5.36 1.21
CA GLY A 12 15.27 -4.69 2.51
C GLY A 12 14.93 -3.20 2.45
N ILE A 13 15.30 -2.49 1.39
CA ILE A 13 14.92 -1.08 1.18
C ILE A 13 13.40 -0.97 1.01
N VAL A 14 12.78 -1.79 0.16
CA VAL A 14 11.32 -1.81 -0.03
C VAL A 14 10.60 -2.11 1.28
N PHE A 15 11.05 -3.12 2.02
CA PHE A 15 10.54 -3.44 3.35
C PHE A 15 10.62 -2.23 4.29
N ALA A 16 11.80 -1.62 4.41
CA ALA A 16 12.05 -0.55 5.37
C ALA A 16 11.22 0.70 5.08
N VAL A 17 11.03 1.06 3.81
CA VAL A 17 10.19 2.21 3.44
C VAL A 17 8.73 1.97 3.80
N LEU A 18 8.16 0.81 3.48
CA LEU A 18 6.78 0.49 3.85
C LEU A 18 6.60 0.31 5.35
N PHE A 19 7.55 -0.32 6.00
CA PHE A 19 7.55 -0.47 7.45
C PHE A 19 7.52 0.91 8.13
N ALA A 20 8.40 1.86 7.71
CA ALA A 20 8.43 3.22 8.23
C ALA A 20 7.08 3.94 8.07
N GLN A 21 6.41 3.75 6.93
CA GLN A 21 5.11 4.33 6.65
C GLN A 21 4.01 3.76 7.56
N VAL A 22 3.95 2.43 7.68
CA VAL A 22 2.90 1.72 8.44
C VAL A 22 3.07 1.90 9.96
N LEU A 23 4.29 2.22 10.45
CA LEU A 23 4.51 2.59 11.86
C LEU A 23 3.59 3.72 12.34
N LEU A 24 3.16 4.60 11.43
CA LEU A 24 2.37 5.79 11.80
C LEU A 24 0.87 5.50 11.94
N TYR A 25 0.35 4.40 11.38
CA TYR A 25 -1.10 4.20 11.30
C TYR A 25 -1.78 4.02 12.67
N PRO A 26 -1.29 3.18 13.60
CA PRO A 26 -2.07 2.79 14.78
C PRO A 26 -2.46 3.91 15.74
N GLY A 27 -1.71 4.99 15.78
CA GLY A 27 -1.93 6.14 16.66
C GLY A 27 -1.90 7.47 15.92
N ILE A 28 -2.38 7.49 14.68
CA ILE A 28 -2.33 8.68 13.82
C ILE A 28 -3.04 9.89 14.43
N ASP A 29 -4.13 9.67 15.18
CA ASP A 29 -4.85 10.69 15.93
C ASP A 29 -3.97 11.32 17.02
N ALA A 30 -3.25 10.51 17.79
CA ALA A 30 -2.34 10.99 18.82
C ALA A 30 -1.14 11.73 18.21
N LEU A 31 -0.65 11.27 17.06
CA LEU A 31 0.41 11.95 16.32
C LEU A 31 -0.01 13.35 15.87
N VAL A 32 -1.16 13.44 15.19
CA VAL A 32 -1.69 14.72 14.66
C VAL A 32 -1.96 15.71 15.79
N ALA A 33 -2.52 15.24 16.91
CA ALA A 33 -2.70 16.05 18.12
C ALA A 33 -1.35 16.54 18.69
N ALA A 34 -0.33 15.68 18.75
CA ALA A 34 1.00 16.05 19.23
C ALA A 34 1.72 17.06 18.33
N LEU A 35 1.37 17.11 17.05
CA LEU A 35 1.84 18.12 16.10
C LEU A 35 1.10 19.46 16.25
N GLY A 36 0.09 19.56 17.15
CA GLY A 36 -0.65 20.79 17.40
C GLY A 36 -1.80 21.04 16.42
N ALA A 37 -2.22 20.03 15.67
CA ALA A 37 -3.40 20.07 14.82
C ALA A 37 -4.58 19.35 15.49
N ASP A 38 -5.80 19.58 14.98
CA ASP A 38 -6.97 18.85 15.47
C ASP A 38 -6.78 17.35 15.32
N ALA A 39 -6.98 16.62 16.43
CA ALA A 39 -6.98 15.15 16.46
C ALA A 39 -8.24 14.55 15.81
N ALA A 40 -9.11 15.39 15.26
CA ALA A 40 -10.31 14.94 14.55
C ALA A 40 -9.95 14.06 13.34
N LEU A 41 -10.92 13.25 12.93
CA LEU A 41 -10.80 12.37 11.76
C LEU A 41 -10.29 13.11 10.52
N SER A 42 -10.78 14.34 10.26
CA SER A 42 -10.37 15.17 9.13
C SER A 42 -8.88 15.54 9.17
N GLY A 43 -8.32 15.87 10.35
CA GLY A 43 -6.89 16.15 10.50
C GLY A 43 -6.02 14.95 10.16
N SER A 44 -6.37 13.78 10.70
CA SER A 44 -5.68 12.51 10.39
C SER A 44 -5.82 12.13 8.92
N MET A 45 -7.00 12.34 8.33
CA MET A 45 -7.27 12.10 6.91
C MET A 45 -6.35 12.92 6.01
N TRP A 46 -6.28 14.23 6.21
CA TRP A 46 -5.44 15.09 5.40
C TRP A 46 -3.95 14.83 5.61
N PHE A 47 -3.53 14.47 6.82
CA PHE A 47 -2.15 14.12 7.11
C PHE A 47 -1.68 12.87 6.34
N LEU A 48 -2.50 11.82 6.28
CA LEU A 48 -2.19 10.64 5.48
C LEU A 48 -2.36 10.89 3.99
N ALA A 49 -3.44 11.57 3.58
CA ALA A 49 -3.70 11.89 2.19
C ALA A 49 -2.59 12.72 1.54
N ALA A 50 -1.98 13.65 2.27
CA ALA A 50 -0.89 14.49 1.77
C ALA A 50 0.32 13.65 1.31
N GLU A 51 0.72 12.63 2.08
CA GLU A 51 1.79 11.71 1.68
C GLU A 51 1.41 10.87 0.46
N PHE A 52 0.21 10.26 0.48
CA PHE A 52 -0.22 9.39 -0.63
C PHE A 52 -0.51 10.16 -1.92
N ALA A 53 -1.01 11.39 -1.82
CA ALA A 53 -1.14 12.28 -2.97
C ALA A 53 0.24 12.57 -3.60
N ALA A 54 1.25 12.83 -2.75
CA ALA A 54 2.62 12.98 -3.21
C ALA A 54 3.16 11.69 -3.85
N PHE A 55 2.84 10.52 -3.30
CA PHE A 55 3.22 9.22 -3.88
C PHE A 55 2.68 9.06 -5.29
N VAL A 56 1.39 9.35 -5.50
CA VAL A 56 0.76 9.29 -6.83
C VAL A 56 1.38 10.29 -7.80
N ALA A 57 1.60 11.52 -7.35
CA ALA A 57 2.08 12.61 -8.20
C ALA A 57 3.57 12.45 -8.59
N PHE A 58 4.43 12.01 -7.67
CA PHE A 58 5.88 12.06 -7.84
C PHE A 58 6.54 10.73 -8.24
N ALA A 59 5.83 9.61 -8.21
CA ALA A 59 6.41 8.32 -8.63
C ALA A 59 6.95 8.35 -10.07
N GLY A 60 6.21 8.95 -11.01
CA GLY A 60 6.63 9.13 -12.39
C GLY A 60 7.81 10.10 -12.55
N VAL A 61 7.87 11.15 -11.70
CA VAL A 61 8.96 12.13 -11.71
C VAL A 61 10.30 11.46 -11.36
N TRP A 62 10.32 10.61 -10.33
CA TRP A 62 11.52 9.84 -9.97
C TRP A 62 11.93 8.84 -11.05
N GLY A 63 10.97 8.21 -11.72
CA GLY A 63 11.25 7.37 -12.89
C GLY A 63 11.96 8.15 -13.99
N ALA A 64 11.37 9.27 -14.41
CA ALA A 64 11.96 10.13 -15.43
C ALA A 64 13.34 10.69 -15.03
N ALA A 65 13.52 11.07 -13.76
CA ALA A 65 14.81 11.52 -13.24
C ALA A 65 15.86 10.41 -13.31
N SER A 66 15.49 9.15 -12.99
CA SER A 66 16.41 8.01 -13.07
C SER A 66 16.84 7.70 -14.50
N ASP A 67 15.93 7.83 -15.44
CA ASP A 67 16.22 7.63 -16.87
C ASP A 67 17.15 8.74 -17.42
N ALA A 68 16.93 9.99 -17.01
CA ALA A 68 17.77 11.12 -17.41
C ALA A 68 19.20 11.05 -16.81
N VAL A 69 19.33 10.63 -15.55
CA VAL A 69 20.63 10.54 -14.85
C VAL A 69 21.39 9.26 -15.21
N GLY A 70 20.67 8.21 -15.63
CA GLY A 70 21.25 6.89 -15.92
C GLY A 70 21.69 6.14 -14.66
N ARG A 71 21.28 6.57 -13.46
CA ARG A 71 21.66 5.99 -12.17
C ARG A 71 20.48 6.00 -11.21
N ARG A 72 20.27 4.89 -10.49
CA ARG A 72 19.16 4.73 -9.54
C ARG A 72 19.60 4.75 -8.09
N ALA A 73 20.69 4.10 -7.75
CA ALA A 73 21.13 3.97 -6.36
C ALA A 73 21.35 5.33 -5.66
N PRO A 74 22.01 6.35 -6.26
CA PRO A 74 22.09 7.68 -5.68
C PRO A 74 20.74 8.35 -5.48
N LEU A 75 19.82 8.16 -6.43
CA LEU A 75 18.47 8.73 -6.33
C LEU A 75 17.64 8.07 -5.23
N ILE A 76 17.78 6.76 -5.01
CA ILE A 76 17.20 6.05 -3.86
C ILE A 76 17.73 6.67 -2.56
N ALA A 77 19.05 6.90 -2.47
CA ALA A 77 19.65 7.53 -1.29
C ALA A 77 19.13 8.96 -1.06
N ILE A 78 19.02 9.78 -2.11
CA ILE A 78 18.46 11.15 -2.03
C ILE A 78 17.01 11.10 -1.55
N GLY A 79 16.17 10.24 -2.13
CA GLY A 79 14.79 10.06 -1.72
C GLY A 79 14.66 9.61 -0.26
N ALA A 80 15.52 8.68 0.18
CA ALA A 80 15.54 8.22 1.57
C ALA A 80 16.02 9.31 2.55
N ILE A 81 17.03 10.10 2.19
CA ILE A 81 17.51 11.25 2.99
C ILE A 81 16.38 12.29 3.12
N GLY A 82 15.73 12.65 2.01
CA GLY A 82 14.60 13.58 2.03
C GLY A 82 13.44 13.09 2.89
N GLY A 83 13.10 11.80 2.79
CA GLY A 83 12.10 11.17 3.65
C GLY A 83 12.50 11.16 5.13
N ALA A 84 13.75 10.80 5.45
CA ALA A 84 14.29 10.83 6.82
C ALA A 84 14.27 12.24 7.41
N ALA A 85 14.72 13.23 6.64
CA ALA A 85 14.71 14.63 7.05
C ALA A 85 13.26 15.12 7.29
N GLY A 86 12.31 14.78 6.40
CA GLY A 86 10.91 15.13 6.56
C GLY A 86 10.31 14.57 7.86
N TYR A 87 10.53 13.29 8.15
CA TYR A 87 10.08 12.70 9.42
C TYR A 87 10.76 13.32 10.65
N ALA A 88 12.07 13.60 10.57
CA ALA A 88 12.82 14.23 11.67
C ALA A 88 12.32 15.65 11.94
N ILE A 89 12.07 16.44 10.90
CA ILE A 89 11.52 17.80 11.03
C ILE A 89 10.11 17.75 11.62
N LEU A 90 9.23 16.85 11.15
CA LEU A 90 7.90 16.65 11.73
C LEU A 90 7.99 16.35 13.24
N ALA A 91 8.89 15.46 13.64
CA ALA A 91 9.11 15.12 15.05
C ALA A 91 9.66 16.30 15.89
N ALA A 92 10.35 17.25 15.25
CA ALA A 92 10.92 18.41 15.90
C ALA A 92 9.93 19.59 16.05
N ILE A 93 8.86 19.66 15.25
CA ILE A 93 7.90 20.77 15.21
C ILE A 93 7.41 21.18 16.61
N PRO A 94 6.96 20.27 17.51
CA PRO A 94 6.48 20.66 18.83
C PRO A 94 7.54 21.32 19.70
N ARG A 95 8.83 20.93 19.52
CA ARG A 95 9.96 21.53 20.26
C ARG A 95 10.38 22.88 19.71
N LEU A 96 10.03 23.18 18.46
CA LEU A 96 10.34 24.44 17.76
C LEU A 96 9.24 25.51 17.92
N GLY A 97 8.25 25.26 18.78
CA GLY A 97 7.16 26.21 19.02
C GLY A 97 5.89 25.92 18.22
N GLY A 98 5.82 24.78 17.52
CA GLY A 98 4.68 24.38 16.71
C GLY A 98 4.73 24.91 15.27
N ALA A 99 3.76 24.49 14.46
CA ALA A 99 3.57 24.98 13.08
C ALA A 99 2.08 24.95 12.73
N GLY A 100 1.64 25.83 11.83
CA GLY A 100 0.27 25.75 11.31
C GLY A 100 0.04 24.46 10.53
N PHE A 101 -1.17 23.93 10.59
CA PHE A 101 -1.51 22.63 9.99
C PHE A 101 -1.18 22.56 8.48
N LEU A 102 -1.40 23.64 7.75
CA LEU A 102 -1.05 23.70 6.32
C LEU A 102 0.47 23.52 6.08
N ALA A 103 1.32 24.08 6.94
CA ALA A 103 2.76 23.89 6.86
C ALA A 103 3.16 22.43 7.15
N ILE A 104 2.48 21.79 8.12
CA ILE A 104 2.65 20.36 8.41
C ILE A 104 2.27 19.52 7.18
N LEU A 105 1.14 19.82 6.52
CA LEU A 105 0.72 19.14 5.29
C LEU A 105 1.72 19.36 4.15
N GLY A 106 2.22 20.58 3.96
CA GLY A 106 3.26 20.89 2.99
C GLY A 106 4.54 20.09 3.21
N LEU A 107 4.99 20.00 4.47
CA LEU A 107 6.13 19.15 4.84
C LEU A 107 5.84 17.66 4.61
N ARG A 108 4.60 17.21 4.85
CA ARG A 108 4.16 15.83 4.61
C ARG A 108 4.18 15.50 3.12
N VAL A 109 3.76 16.44 2.25
CA VAL A 109 3.89 16.31 0.78
C VAL A 109 5.35 16.17 0.36
N LEU A 110 6.23 17.03 0.86
CA LEU A 110 7.67 16.99 0.54
C LEU A 110 8.33 15.68 1.02
N GLN A 111 7.97 15.23 2.22
CA GLN A 111 8.43 13.97 2.78
C GLN A 111 7.95 12.79 1.91
N GLY A 112 6.66 12.74 1.55
CA GLY A 112 6.09 11.71 0.69
C GLY A 112 6.70 11.71 -0.70
N ALA A 113 6.85 12.89 -1.32
CA ALA A 113 7.50 13.06 -2.62
C ALA A 113 8.93 12.52 -2.63
N SER A 114 9.67 12.67 -1.53
CA SER A 114 11.00 12.11 -1.37
C SER A 114 10.96 10.59 -1.17
N THR A 115 10.14 10.12 -0.25
CA THR A 115 10.06 8.70 0.14
C THR A 115 9.62 7.80 -1.02
N ILE A 116 8.69 8.26 -1.88
CA ILE A 116 8.26 7.48 -3.05
C ILE A 116 9.42 7.26 -4.04
N GLY A 117 10.38 8.18 -4.12
CA GLY A 117 11.59 8.01 -4.91
C GLY A 117 12.40 6.81 -4.44
N ALA A 118 12.65 6.69 -3.13
CA ALA A 118 13.35 5.55 -2.57
C ALA A 118 12.60 4.24 -2.83
N PHE A 119 11.28 4.22 -2.61
CA PHE A 119 10.44 3.04 -2.82
C PHE A 119 10.38 2.61 -4.28
N SER A 120 9.95 3.53 -5.17
CA SER A 120 9.68 3.19 -6.56
C SER A 120 10.93 2.79 -7.33
N LEU A 121 12.06 3.45 -7.08
CA LEU A 121 13.31 3.11 -7.75
C LEU A 121 13.92 1.80 -7.22
N ALA A 122 13.84 1.55 -5.90
CA ALA A 122 14.26 0.27 -5.33
C ALA A 122 13.42 -0.90 -5.84
N MET A 123 12.10 -0.71 -5.91
CA MET A 123 11.17 -1.70 -6.49
C MET A 123 11.51 -2.00 -7.94
N THR A 124 11.78 -0.96 -8.73
CA THR A 124 12.17 -1.10 -10.12
C THR A 124 13.47 -1.87 -10.28
N MET A 125 14.52 -1.48 -9.53
CA MET A 125 15.80 -2.19 -9.59
C MET A 125 15.65 -3.65 -9.18
N LEU A 126 14.80 -3.93 -8.18
CA LEU A 126 14.51 -5.29 -7.72
C LEU A 126 13.87 -6.14 -8.82
N LEU A 127 12.92 -5.57 -9.56
CA LEU A 127 12.22 -6.25 -10.64
C LEU A 127 13.09 -6.44 -11.89
N ASP A 128 14.05 -5.55 -12.14
CA ASP A 128 14.97 -5.60 -13.28
C ASP A 128 16.17 -6.57 -13.05
N LEU A 129 16.32 -7.15 -11.85
CA LEU A 129 17.41 -8.11 -11.58
C LEU A 129 17.27 -9.38 -12.42
N GLU A 130 18.40 -9.92 -12.87
CA GLU A 130 18.46 -11.22 -13.54
C GLU A 130 18.08 -12.37 -12.59
N GLY A 131 17.83 -13.54 -13.11
CA GLY A 131 17.52 -14.75 -12.34
C GLY A 131 16.03 -15.08 -12.20
N GLY A 132 15.17 -14.39 -12.97
CA GLY A 132 13.76 -14.73 -13.16
C GLY A 132 12.80 -13.79 -12.44
N GLN A 133 11.79 -13.31 -13.18
CA GLN A 133 10.78 -12.38 -12.68
C GLN A 133 10.03 -12.92 -11.45
N GLY A 134 9.72 -14.22 -11.39
CA GLY A 134 9.03 -14.83 -10.26
C GLY A 134 9.81 -14.70 -8.94
N LYS A 135 11.14 -14.85 -8.96
CA LYS A 135 11.99 -14.67 -7.75
C LYS A 135 12.01 -13.20 -7.30
N ASN A 136 12.07 -12.28 -8.26
CA ASN A 136 12.14 -10.84 -7.96
C ASN A 136 10.80 -10.34 -7.42
N MET A 137 9.68 -10.74 -8.06
CA MET A 137 8.33 -10.44 -7.57
C MET A 137 8.05 -11.11 -6.22
N GLY A 138 8.53 -12.34 -6.00
CA GLY A 138 8.43 -12.99 -4.70
C GLY A 138 9.16 -12.24 -3.60
N ALA A 139 10.39 -11.75 -3.87
CA ALA A 139 11.15 -10.94 -2.93
C ALA A 139 10.45 -9.60 -2.64
N ALA A 140 9.89 -8.95 -3.66
CA ALA A 140 9.09 -7.73 -3.50
C ALA A 140 7.83 -7.98 -2.65
N GLY A 141 7.11 -9.06 -2.93
CA GLY A 141 5.90 -9.44 -2.19
C GLY A 141 6.18 -9.72 -0.71
N ILE A 142 7.27 -10.45 -0.41
CA ILE A 142 7.71 -10.71 0.98
C ILE A 142 8.08 -9.38 1.67
N ALA A 143 8.81 -8.49 0.99
CA ALA A 143 9.20 -7.21 1.55
C ALA A 143 7.98 -6.33 1.87
N ILE A 144 7.02 -6.22 0.94
CA ILE A 144 5.78 -5.49 1.12
C ILE A 144 4.94 -6.11 2.25
N GLY A 145 4.69 -7.42 2.17
CA GLY A 145 3.85 -8.12 3.15
C GLY A 145 4.42 -8.08 4.57
N SER A 146 5.72 -8.33 4.73
CA SER A 146 6.37 -8.27 6.05
C SER A 146 6.47 -6.84 6.58
N GLY A 147 6.72 -5.84 5.72
CA GLY A 147 6.75 -4.43 6.10
C GLY A 147 5.41 -3.97 6.66
N THR A 148 4.30 -4.32 6.01
CA THR A 148 2.95 -3.98 6.48
C THR A 148 2.55 -4.78 7.71
N ALA A 149 2.78 -6.10 7.72
CA ALA A 149 2.38 -6.98 8.81
C ALA A 149 3.11 -6.68 10.13
N LEU A 150 4.37 -6.27 10.07
CA LEU A 150 5.17 -5.92 11.25
C LEU A 150 5.06 -4.42 11.61
N GLY A 151 4.82 -3.54 10.62
CA GLY A 151 4.78 -2.10 10.82
C GLY A 151 3.68 -1.66 11.79
N ALA A 152 2.48 -2.18 11.62
CA ALA A 152 1.35 -1.78 12.46
C ALA A 152 1.51 -2.19 13.93
N PRO A 153 1.81 -3.45 14.30
CA PRO A 153 1.96 -3.82 15.71
C PRO A 153 3.17 -3.13 16.37
N LEU A 154 4.30 -2.99 15.64
CA LEU A 154 5.47 -2.32 16.20
C LEU A 154 5.25 -0.81 16.30
N GLY A 155 4.59 -0.20 15.31
CA GLY A 155 4.17 1.20 15.37
C GLY A 155 3.27 1.48 16.57
N GLY A 156 2.28 0.62 16.80
CA GLY A 156 1.43 0.69 17.97
C GLY A 156 2.20 0.69 19.29
N GLN A 157 3.19 -0.19 19.43
CA GLN A 157 4.04 -0.23 20.63
C GLN A 157 4.91 1.03 20.78
N LEU A 158 5.40 1.60 19.66
CA LEU A 158 6.15 2.86 19.72
C LEU A 158 5.29 4.04 20.18
N TYR A 159 4.01 4.05 19.86
CA TYR A 159 3.08 5.06 20.38
C TYR A 159 2.86 4.97 21.88
N GLU A 160 2.96 3.79 22.49
CA GLU A 160 2.88 3.63 23.96
C GLU A 160 4.08 4.29 24.67
N ILE A 161 5.21 4.48 23.96
CA ILE A 161 6.39 5.22 24.48
C ILE A 161 6.16 6.73 24.31
N GLY A 162 5.53 7.14 23.20
CA GLY A 162 5.19 8.54 22.95
C GLY A 162 4.72 8.80 21.52
N PRO A 163 3.86 9.83 21.32
CA PRO A 163 3.19 10.05 20.05
C PRO A 163 4.12 10.44 18.89
N LEU A 164 5.32 10.93 19.16
CA LEU A 164 6.32 11.30 18.15
C LEU A 164 7.37 10.21 17.91
N VAL A 165 7.40 9.15 18.73
CA VAL A 165 8.40 8.09 18.64
C VAL A 165 8.36 7.34 17.30
N PRO A 166 7.17 7.04 16.71
CA PRO A 166 7.11 6.44 15.38
C PRO A 166 7.76 7.29 14.28
N LEU A 167 7.65 8.62 14.34
CA LEU A 167 8.34 9.52 13.40
C LEU A 167 9.85 9.43 13.53
N ILE A 168 10.37 9.38 14.76
CA ILE A 168 11.82 9.28 15.01
C ILE A 168 12.33 7.91 14.51
N ALA A 169 11.58 6.85 14.78
CA ALA A 169 11.92 5.51 14.29
C ALA A 169 11.92 5.45 12.75
N ALA A 170 10.89 6.02 12.11
CA ALA A 170 10.80 6.12 10.65
C ALA A 170 11.96 6.93 10.05
N ALA A 171 12.33 8.06 10.67
CA ALA A 171 13.47 8.87 10.25
C ALA A 171 14.79 8.07 10.32
N GLY A 172 15.03 7.39 11.44
CA GLY A 172 16.22 6.55 11.62
C GLY A 172 16.28 5.41 10.61
N LEU A 173 15.15 4.77 10.34
CA LEU A 173 15.06 3.69 9.37
C LEU A 173 15.35 4.18 7.93
N LEU A 174 14.77 5.31 7.51
CA LEU A 174 15.06 5.88 6.19
C LEU A 174 16.49 6.39 6.08
N ALA A 175 17.10 6.88 7.15
CA ALA A 175 18.52 7.20 7.17
C ALA A 175 19.39 5.94 6.95
N ALA A 176 19.02 4.81 7.57
CA ALA A 176 19.67 3.53 7.31
C ALA A 176 19.47 3.05 5.87
N VAL A 177 18.27 3.26 5.29
CA VAL A 177 17.99 3.00 3.87
C VAL A 177 18.90 3.82 2.96
N ALA A 178 19.14 5.10 3.27
CA ALA A 178 20.03 5.95 2.49
C ALA A 178 21.45 5.38 2.44
N VAL A 179 21.96 4.93 3.58
CA VAL A 179 23.28 4.25 3.65
C VAL A 179 23.27 2.95 2.88
N ALA A 180 22.24 2.11 3.06
CA ALA A 180 22.11 0.85 2.35
C ALA A 180 22.04 1.03 0.84
N ALA A 181 21.38 2.06 0.35
CA ALA A 181 21.27 2.37 -1.08
C ALA A 181 22.64 2.68 -1.71
N LEU A 182 23.53 3.34 -0.99
CA LEU A 182 24.90 3.64 -1.47
C LEU A 182 25.78 2.40 -1.58
N LEU A 183 25.41 1.31 -0.88
CA LEU A 183 26.11 0.02 -0.95
C LEU A 183 25.56 -0.90 -2.04
N VAL A 184 24.45 -0.54 -2.68
CA VAL A 184 23.88 -1.32 -3.78
C VAL A 184 24.62 -0.98 -5.08
N GLU A 185 25.00 -2.00 -5.82
CA GLU A 185 25.57 -1.85 -7.15
C GLU A 185 24.55 -1.25 -8.12
N ASP A 186 24.88 -0.08 -8.67
CA ASP A 186 23.99 0.65 -9.56
C ASP A 186 23.98 0.00 -10.95
N ARG A 187 22.79 -0.16 -11.52
CA ARG A 187 22.62 -0.67 -12.88
C ARG A 187 21.90 0.37 -13.71
N ALA A 188 22.37 0.59 -14.92
CA ALA A 188 21.73 1.52 -15.85
C ALA A 188 20.23 1.16 -16.05
N PRO A 189 19.35 2.14 -16.01
CA PRO A 189 17.93 1.90 -16.23
C PRO A 189 17.68 1.37 -17.64
N GLY A 190 16.83 0.36 -17.76
CA GLY A 190 16.23 -0.01 -19.05
C GLY A 190 15.33 1.13 -19.56
N SER A 191 15.15 1.24 -20.87
CA SER A 191 14.18 2.18 -21.43
C SER A 191 12.79 1.91 -20.87
N ARG A 192 12.14 2.94 -20.31
CA ARG A 192 10.77 2.83 -19.77
C ARG A 192 9.79 3.56 -20.68
N GLU A 193 8.67 2.89 -20.88
CA GLU A 193 7.51 3.53 -21.48
C GLU A 193 6.84 4.45 -20.43
N GLY A 194 6.57 5.70 -20.83
CA GLY A 194 5.97 6.72 -19.95
C GLY A 194 4.48 6.48 -19.67
N VAL A 195 3.85 7.40 -18.90
CA VAL A 195 2.42 7.35 -18.57
C VAL A 195 1.53 7.22 -19.79
N GLY A 196 1.94 7.76 -20.95
CA GLY A 196 1.23 7.60 -22.21
C GLY A 196 1.08 6.13 -22.63
N ALA A 197 2.08 5.30 -22.37
CA ALA A 197 2.01 3.87 -22.69
C ALA A 197 1.03 3.11 -21.76
N ILE A 198 0.88 3.55 -20.52
CA ILE A 198 -0.14 2.99 -19.59
C ILE A 198 -1.55 3.29 -20.13
N LEU A 199 -1.80 4.53 -20.55
CA LEU A 199 -3.09 4.93 -21.12
C LEU A 199 -3.37 4.20 -22.44
N SER A 200 -2.36 4.08 -23.33
CA SER A 200 -2.52 3.33 -24.56
C SER A 200 -2.76 1.84 -24.32
N SER A 201 -2.18 1.25 -23.27
CA SER A 201 -2.41 -0.15 -22.95
C SER A 201 -3.88 -0.45 -22.61
N VAL A 202 -4.59 0.50 -21.99
CA VAL A 202 -6.03 0.38 -21.68
C VAL A 202 -6.88 0.53 -22.94
N THR A 203 -6.54 1.50 -23.83
CA THR A 203 -7.26 1.69 -25.09
C THR A 203 -7.07 0.52 -26.04
N ASP A 204 -5.87 -0.04 -26.11
CA ASP A 204 -5.54 -1.19 -26.95
C ASP A 204 -6.15 -2.50 -26.39
N ARG A 205 -6.31 -2.60 -25.08
CA ARG A 205 -6.83 -3.79 -24.37
C ARG A 205 -7.83 -3.40 -23.28
N PRO A 206 -9.09 -3.09 -23.63
CA PRO A 206 -10.12 -2.69 -22.66
C PRO A 206 -10.37 -3.71 -21.55
N ALA A 207 -10.05 -5.00 -21.79
CA ALA A 207 -10.15 -6.06 -20.77
C ALA A 207 -9.28 -5.79 -19.52
N LEU A 208 -8.19 -5.01 -19.63
CA LEU A 208 -7.34 -4.61 -18.50
C LEU A 208 -8.06 -3.71 -17.49
N VAL A 209 -9.14 -3.04 -17.89
CA VAL A 209 -9.99 -2.25 -16.97
C VAL A 209 -10.50 -3.11 -15.81
N VAL A 210 -10.80 -4.39 -16.07
CA VAL A 210 -11.32 -5.30 -15.03
C VAL A 210 -10.31 -5.51 -13.90
N PRO A 211 -9.10 -6.06 -14.13
CA PRO A 211 -8.14 -6.21 -13.04
C PRO A 211 -7.69 -4.87 -12.44
N TYR A 212 -7.71 -3.76 -13.19
CA TYR A 212 -7.41 -2.45 -12.64
C TYR A 212 -8.49 -1.95 -11.68
N ALA A 213 -9.77 -2.22 -11.97
CA ALA A 213 -10.87 -1.91 -11.05
C ALA A 213 -10.74 -2.71 -9.73
N PHE A 214 -10.40 -4.00 -9.82
CA PHE A 214 -10.14 -4.82 -8.64
C PHE A 214 -8.88 -4.37 -7.88
N GLY A 215 -7.80 -3.99 -8.58
CA GLY A 215 -6.61 -3.42 -7.95
C GLY A 215 -6.88 -2.08 -7.26
N PHE A 216 -7.74 -1.26 -7.85
CA PHE A 216 -8.20 -0.01 -7.25
C PHE A 216 -8.97 -0.27 -5.96
N ILE A 217 -10.00 -1.14 -5.99
CA ILE A 217 -10.88 -1.34 -4.84
C ILE A 217 -10.20 -2.13 -3.71
N ASP A 218 -9.34 -3.10 -4.00
CA ASP A 218 -8.51 -3.78 -3.00
C ASP A 218 -7.63 -2.77 -2.24
N ARG A 219 -6.95 -1.88 -2.97
CA ARG A 219 -6.12 -0.84 -2.35
C ARG A 219 -6.93 0.28 -1.69
N PHE A 220 -8.13 0.57 -2.19
CA PHE A 220 -9.10 1.44 -1.52
C PHE A 220 -9.40 0.92 -0.12
N THR A 221 -9.71 -0.36 0.01
CA THR A 221 -9.98 -0.98 1.32
C THR A 221 -8.74 -0.96 2.23
N ALA A 222 -7.54 -1.14 1.68
CA ALA A 222 -6.30 -1.00 2.46
C ALA A 222 -6.10 0.45 2.97
N GLY A 223 -6.34 1.46 2.14
CA GLY A 223 -6.30 2.88 2.53
C GLY A 223 -7.40 3.25 3.53
N PHE A 224 -8.58 2.67 3.36
CA PHE A 224 -9.68 2.78 4.30
C PHE A 224 -9.30 2.26 5.70
N PHE A 225 -8.72 1.08 5.80
CA PHE A 225 -8.26 0.54 7.09
C PHE A 225 -7.08 1.32 7.68
N ALA A 226 -6.20 1.89 6.86
CA ALA A 226 -5.09 2.71 7.34
C ALA A 226 -5.56 3.96 8.12
N LEU A 227 -6.73 4.52 7.77
CA LEU A 227 -7.33 5.67 8.46
C LEU A 227 -8.58 5.27 9.24
N VAL A 228 -9.66 4.93 8.52
CA VAL A 228 -11.00 4.76 9.12
C VAL A 228 -11.04 3.55 10.05
N GLY A 229 -10.47 2.41 9.63
CA GLY A 229 -10.37 1.23 10.48
C GLY A 229 -9.56 1.49 11.74
N THR A 230 -8.42 2.18 11.61
CA THR A 230 -7.59 2.60 12.75
C THR A 230 -8.38 3.45 13.73
N LEU A 231 -9.00 4.53 13.27
CA LEU A 231 -9.76 5.45 14.13
C LEU A 231 -11.02 4.80 14.70
N TYR A 232 -11.67 3.91 13.97
CA TYR A 232 -12.77 3.11 14.46
C TYR A 232 -12.39 2.28 15.69
N PHE A 233 -11.29 1.54 15.63
CA PHE A 233 -10.82 0.75 16.78
C PHE A 233 -10.45 1.62 17.98
N ARG A 234 -9.85 2.78 17.73
CA ARG A 234 -9.49 3.72 18.80
C ARG A 234 -10.69 4.40 19.44
N THR A 235 -11.67 4.82 18.64
CA THR A 235 -12.80 5.62 19.14
C THR A 235 -14.01 4.79 19.55
N ALA A 236 -14.42 3.80 18.73
CA ALA A 236 -15.60 3.00 19.04
C ALA A 236 -15.34 1.95 20.12
N PHE A 237 -14.13 1.37 20.13
CA PHE A 237 -13.74 0.36 21.15
C PHE A 237 -12.77 0.91 22.21
N GLY A 238 -12.32 2.15 22.09
CA GLY A 238 -11.40 2.76 23.06
C GLY A 238 -10.03 2.07 23.14
N LEU A 239 -9.59 1.42 22.06
CA LEU A 239 -8.32 0.69 22.06
C LEU A 239 -7.12 1.64 22.15
N SER A 240 -6.07 1.24 22.87
CA SER A 240 -4.78 1.92 22.82
C SER A 240 -4.16 1.81 21.41
N ALA A 241 -3.14 2.60 21.13
CA ALA A 241 -2.42 2.50 19.86
C ALA A 241 -1.76 1.11 19.70
N GLY A 242 -1.22 0.55 20.78
CA GLY A 242 -0.68 -0.81 20.81
C GLY A 242 -1.70 -1.86 20.42
N ALA A 243 -2.88 -1.83 21.03
CA ALA A 243 -3.97 -2.75 20.72
C ALA A 243 -4.49 -2.55 19.27
N THR A 244 -4.59 -1.29 18.80
CA THR A 244 -4.99 -0.99 17.43
C THR A 244 -3.98 -1.53 16.42
N GLY A 245 -2.68 -1.42 16.71
CA GLY A 245 -1.64 -2.03 15.89
C GLY A 245 -1.78 -3.54 15.76
N LEU A 246 -2.15 -4.23 16.85
CA LEU A 246 -2.45 -5.66 16.84
C LEU A 246 -3.71 -5.97 16.03
N MET A 247 -4.76 -5.15 16.11
CA MET A 247 -5.96 -5.31 15.28
C MET A 247 -5.63 -5.20 13.78
N LEU A 248 -4.79 -4.26 13.39
CA LEU A 248 -4.30 -4.15 12.02
C LEU A 248 -3.44 -5.35 11.60
N ALA A 249 -2.64 -5.90 12.52
CA ALA A 249 -1.87 -7.11 12.27
C ALA A 249 -2.75 -8.33 12.01
N LEU A 250 -3.93 -8.43 12.62
CA LEU A 250 -4.92 -9.49 12.34
C LEU A 250 -5.40 -9.46 10.88
N PHE A 251 -5.32 -8.33 10.20
CA PHE A 251 -5.53 -8.23 8.75
C PHE A 251 -4.25 -8.53 7.96
N PHE A 252 -3.18 -7.78 8.23
CA PHE A 252 -1.98 -7.85 7.38
C PHE A 252 -1.22 -9.17 7.46
N ALA A 253 -1.20 -9.83 8.62
CA ALA A 253 -0.46 -11.08 8.79
C ALA A 253 -1.10 -12.26 8.02
N PRO A 254 -2.41 -12.56 8.13
CA PRO A 254 -3.04 -13.55 7.28
C PRO A 254 -2.96 -13.19 5.79
N PHE A 255 -3.14 -11.91 5.44
CA PHE A 255 -2.99 -11.44 4.07
C PHE A 255 -1.61 -11.80 3.49
N ALA A 256 -0.53 -11.51 4.22
CA ALA A 256 0.83 -11.85 3.79
C ALA A 256 1.08 -13.36 3.72
N LEU A 257 0.60 -14.09 4.74
CA LEU A 257 0.85 -15.54 4.88
C LEU A 257 0.16 -16.36 3.80
N PHE A 258 -1.09 -16.01 3.45
CA PHE A 258 -1.89 -16.80 2.52
C PHE A 258 -1.74 -16.40 1.06
N GLN A 259 -1.02 -15.33 0.70
CA GLN A 259 -0.83 -14.90 -0.69
C GLN A 259 -0.22 -16.00 -1.57
N TYR A 260 0.83 -16.69 -1.09
CA TYR A 260 1.49 -17.73 -1.88
C TYR A 260 0.60 -18.97 -2.07
N PRO A 261 0.01 -19.60 -1.01
CA PRO A 261 -0.88 -20.74 -1.20
C PRO A 261 -2.11 -20.42 -2.06
N PHE A 262 -2.71 -19.24 -1.89
CA PHE A 262 -3.88 -18.85 -2.70
C PHE A 262 -3.51 -18.43 -4.14
N GLY A 263 -2.31 -17.89 -4.35
CA GLY A 263 -1.76 -17.71 -5.68
C GLY A 263 -1.66 -19.03 -6.44
N THR A 264 -1.06 -20.06 -5.82
CA THR A 264 -0.98 -21.39 -6.42
C THR A 264 -2.35 -22.05 -6.60
N LEU A 265 -3.29 -21.83 -5.68
CA LEU A 265 -4.68 -22.27 -5.83
C LEU A 265 -5.32 -21.63 -7.07
N SER A 266 -5.15 -20.31 -7.26
CA SER A 266 -5.71 -19.61 -8.41
C SER A 266 -5.13 -20.07 -9.74
N ASP A 267 -3.88 -20.58 -9.75
CA ASP A 267 -3.28 -21.21 -10.94
C ASP A 267 -4.01 -22.51 -11.33
N ARG A 268 -4.50 -23.25 -10.33
CA ARG A 268 -5.19 -24.55 -10.53
C ARG A 268 -6.66 -24.39 -10.87
N ILE A 269 -7.39 -23.51 -10.18
CA ILE A 269 -8.86 -23.37 -10.35
C ILE A 269 -9.25 -22.25 -11.33
N GLY A 270 -8.26 -21.47 -11.82
CA GLY A 270 -8.47 -20.31 -12.69
C GLY A 270 -8.67 -19.01 -11.89
N ARG A 271 -8.60 -17.87 -12.58
CA ARG A 271 -8.61 -16.53 -11.96
C ARG A 271 -10.00 -16.04 -11.54
N THR A 272 -11.03 -16.46 -12.27
CA THR A 272 -12.39 -15.92 -12.11
C THR A 272 -12.97 -16.14 -10.72
N VAL A 273 -12.86 -17.39 -10.21
CA VAL A 273 -13.45 -17.75 -8.91
C VAL A 273 -12.77 -17.00 -7.75
N PRO A 274 -11.43 -17.01 -7.61
CA PRO A 274 -10.77 -16.25 -6.55
C PRO A 274 -11.04 -14.76 -6.61
N VAL A 275 -11.06 -14.16 -7.80
CA VAL A 275 -11.28 -12.72 -7.94
C VAL A 275 -12.73 -12.35 -7.61
N VAL A 276 -13.71 -12.97 -8.26
CA VAL A 276 -15.12 -12.56 -8.10
C VAL A 276 -15.67 -12.98 -6.74
N LEU A 277 -15.53 -14.27 -6.37
CA LEU A 277 -16.01 -14.76 -5.08
C LEU A 277 -15.23 -14.13 -3.92
N GLY A 278 -13.91 -13.99 -4.10
CA GLY A 278 -13.06 -13.30 -3.14
C GLY A 278 -13.54 -11.86 -2.89
N SER A 279 -13.79 -11.08 -3.95
CA SER A 279 -14.27 -9.70 -3.83
C SER A 279 -15.65 -9.61 -3.15
N VAL A 280 -16.59 -10.51 -3.51
CA VAL A 280 -17.90 -10.55 -2.84
C VAL A 280 -17.75 -10.85 -1.34
N CYS A 281 -16.99 -11.89 -0.99
CA CYS A 281 -16.73 -12.23 0.42
C CYS A 281 -16.00 -11.10 1.14
N TYR A 282 -15.04 -10.45 0.47
CA TYR A 282 -14.26 -9.35 1.02
C TYR A 282 -15.15 -8.16 1.40
N GLY A 283 -16.04 -7.73 0.48
CA GLY A 283 -16.98 -6.66 0.76
C GLY A 283 -17.92 -6.98 1.93
N LEU A 284 -18.43 -8.22 2.02
CA LEU A 284 -19.29 -8.65 3.13
C LEU A 284 -18.54 -8.65 4.47
N VAL A 285 -17.29 -9.11 4.49
CA VAL A 285 -16.50 -9.15 5.72
C VAL A 285 -16.07 -7.75 6.15
N VAL A 286 -15.77 -6.83 5.21
CA VAL A 286 -15.53 -5.42 5.53
C VAL A 286 -16.75 -4.79 6.22
N ILE A 287 -17.97 -5.03 5.71
CA ILE A 287 -19.19 -4.59 6.38
C ILE A 287 -19.31 -5.22 7.79
N ALA A 288 -19.00 -6.51 7.91
CA ALA A 288 -19.06 -7.21 9.20
C ALA A 288 -18.12 -6.62 10.25
N VAL A 289 -16.93 -6.11 9.88
CA VAL A 289 -16.05 -5.38 10.81
C VAL A 289 -16.77 -4.16 11.39
N GLY A 290 -17.44 -3.35 10.56
CA GLY A 290 -18.15 -2.13 10.99
C GLY A 290 -19.44 -2.40 11.79
N LEU A 291 -19.97 -3.61 11.73
CA LEU A 291 -21.16 -4.05 12.47
C LEU A 291 -20.81 -4.88 13.70
N ALA A 292 -19.54 -5.15 13.96
CA ALA A 292 -19.12 -6.01 15.07
C ALA A 292 -19.46 -5.36 16.43
N PRO A 293 -20.22 -6.05 17.31
CA PRO A 293 -20.60 -5.50 18.59
C PRO A 293 -19.50 -5.59 19.65
N THR A 294 -18.45 -6.41 19.43
CA THR A 294 -17.33 -6.59 20.36
C THR A 294 -16.00 -6.59 19.63
N VAL A 295 -14.92 -6.31 20.37
CA VAL A 295 -13.55 -6.29 19.84
C VAL A 295 -13.13 -7.65 19.28
N GLU A 296 -13.55 -8.73 19.93
CA GLU A 296 -13.21 -10.10 19.54
C GLU A 296 -13.85 -10.46 18.19
N LEU A 297 -15.11 -10.08 17.97
CA LEU A 297 -15.80 -10.28 16.70
C LEU A 297 -15.21 -9.40 15.60
N ALA A 298 -14.87 -8.15 15.92
CA ALA A 298 -14.15 -7.29 15.00
C ALA A 298 -12.78 -7.88 14.63
N GLY A 299 -12.05 -8.42 15.61
CA GLY A 299 -10.77 -9.10 15.40
C GLY A 299 -10.90 -10.35 14.52
N ALA A 300 -11.92 -11.19 14.77
CA ALA A 300 -12.21 -12.36 13.93
C ALA A 300 -12.54 -11.94 12.48
N ALA A 301 -13.33 -10.87 12.31
CA ALA A 301 -13.62 -10.30 10.99
C ALA A 301 -12.35 -9.74 10.33
N MET A 302 -11.43 -9.10 11.05
CA MET A 302 -10.13 -8.64 10.52
C MET A 302 -9.28 -9.79 9.99
N VAL A 303 -9.24 -10.93 10.70
CA VAL A 303 -8.58 -12.15 10.20
C VAL A 303 -9.23 -12.61 8.89
N ALA A 304 -10.56 -12.63 8.84
CA ALA A 304 -11.30 -13.00 7.63
C ALA A 304 -11.04 -12.03 6.46
N VAL A 305 -10.97 -10.70 6.71
CA VAL A 305 -10.54 -9.70 5.71
C VAL A 305 -9.17 -10.07 5.14
N GLY A 306 -8.20 -10.40 6.01
CA GLY A 306 -6.86 -10.77 5.59
C GLY A 306 -6.81 -12.04 4.74
N VAL A 307 -7.52 -13.09 5.16
CA VAL A 307 -7.60 -14.36 4.44
C VAL A 307 -8.26 -14.19 3.06
N VAL A 308 -9.40 -13.51 3.02
CA VAL A 308 -10.17 -13.31 1.78
C VAL A 308 -9.43 -12.37 0.82
N GLY A 309 -8.80 -11.30 1.34
CA GLY A 309 -7.95 -10.43 0.54
C GLY A 309 -6.76 -11.17 -0.08
N ALA A 310 -6.14 -12.09 0.68
CA ALA A 310 -5.07 -12.95 0.16
C ALA A 310 -5.55 -13.91 -0.93
N LEU A 311 -6.81 -14.31 -0.95
CA LEU A 311 -7.39 -15.11 -2.03
C LEU A 311 -7.52 -14.29 -3.32
N MET A 312 -7.95 -13.03 -3.22
CA MET A 312 -8.24 -12.18 -4.37
C MET A 312 -6.99 -11.53 -4.98
N ALA A 313 -6.11 -10.95 -4.17
CA ALA A 313 -5.04 -10.07 -4.64
C ALA A 313 -4.05 -10.75 -5.62
N PRO A 314 -3.47 -11.94 -5.33
CA PRO A 314 -2.55 -12.59 -6.27
C PRO A 314 -3.25 -13.06 -7.55
N ALA A 315 -4.52 -13.47 -7.46
CA ALA A 315 -5.30 -13.85 -8.63
C ALA A 315 -5.56 -12.67 -9.56
N THR A 316 -5.84 -11.47 -8.99
CA THR A 316 -6.03 -10.23 -9.74
C THR A 316 -4.74 -9.78 -10.42
N MET A 317 -3.60 -9.85 -9.72
CA MET A 317 -2.29 -9.55 -10.32
C MET A 317 -1.93 -10.50 -11.46
N ALA A 318 -2.19 -11.79 -11.28
CA ALA A 318 -1.97 -12.80 -12.33
C ALA A 318 -2.87 -12.54 -13.54
N LEU A 319 -4.12 -12.13 -13.33
CA LEU A 319 -5.05 -11.77 -14.40
C LEU A 319 -4.52 -10.62 -15.28
N VAL A 320 -3.81 -9.64 -14.71
CA VAL A 320 -3.13 -8.59 -15.50
C VAL A 320 -2.11 -9.22 -16.45
N GLY A 321 -1.29 -10.15 -15.93
CA GLY A 321 -0.29 -10.86 -16.72
C GLY A 321 -0.89 -11.77 -17.81
N ASP A 322 -2.04 -12.38 -17.54
CA ASP A 322 -2.75 -13.27 -18.48
C ASP A 322 -3.43 -12.48 -19.62
N LEU A 323 -3.88 -11.24 -19.35
CA LEU A 323 -4.53 -10.36 -20.34
C LEU A 323 -3.56 -9.50 -21.14
N ALA A 324 -2.38 -9.21 -20.60
CA ALA A 324 -1.39 -8.36 -21.24
C ALA A 324 -0.56 -9.12 -22.26
N PRO A 325 -0.21 -8.52 -23.44
CA PRO A 325 0.75 -9.08 -24.35
C PRO A 325 2.11 -9.31 -23.66
N PRO A 326 2.87 -10.37 -24.05
CA PRO A 326 4.15 -10.68 -23.39
C PRO A 326 5.15 -9.53 -23.36
N ASP A 327 5.21 -8.73 -24.42
CA ASP A 327 6.06 -7.56 -24.58
C ASP A 327 5.60 -6.33 -23.78
N ARG A 328 4.32 -6.29 -23.34
CA ARG A 328 3.72 -5.16 -22.61
C ARG A 328 3.28 -5.49 -21.17
N ARG A 329 3.65 -6.66 -20.65
CA ARG A 329 3.29 -7.06 -19.28
C ARG A 329 3.77 -6.06 -18.22
N GLY A 330 4.96 -5.49 -18.42
CA GLY A 330 5.52 -4.49 -17.51
C GLY A 330 4.66 -3.23 -17.45
N VAL A 331 4.22 -2.72 -18.59
CA VAL A 331 3.34 -1.54 -18.69
C VAL A 331 1.98 -1.81 -18.06
N ALA A 332 1.38 -2.96 -18.34
CA ALA A 332 0.10 -3.34 -17.75
C ALA A 332 0.19 -3.46 -16.22
N MET A 333 1.29 -4.01 -15.68
CA MET A 333 1.50 -4.10 -14.24
C MET A 333 1.77 -2.71 -13.63
N ALA A 334 2.48 -1.83 -14.33
CA ALA A 334 2.64 -0.44 -13.89
C ALA A 334 1.29 0.28 -13.82
N GLY A 335 0.41 0.08 -14.81
CA GLY A 335 -0.97 0.57 -14.77
C GLY A 335 -1.74 0.05 -13.56
N PHE A 336 -1.70 -1.24 -13.30
CA PHE A 336 -2.32 -1.85 -12.11
C PHE A 336 -1.85 -1.18 -10.81
N ASN A 337 -0.55 -0.91 -10.67
CA ASN A 337 -0.01 -0.25 -9.48
C ASN A 337 -0.44 1.22 -9.38
N VAL A 338 -0.53 1.95 -10.51
CA VAL A 338 -1.03 3.35 -10.51
C VAL A 338 -2.49 3.39 -10.07
N PHE A 339 -3.36 2.55 -10.65
CA PHE A 339 -4.76 2.47 -10.23
C PHE A 339 -4.91 2.05 -8.76
N GLY A 340 -4.08 1.13 -8.30
CA GLY A 340 -4.03 0.73 -6.90
C GLY A 340 -3.61 1.88 -5.97
N SER A 341 -2.62 2.69 -6.35
CA SER A 341 -2.18 3.84 -5.55
C SER A 341 -3.27 4.91 -5.47
N VAL A 342 -3.97 5.17 -6.57
CA VAL A 342 -5.14 6.06 -6.59
C VAL A 342 -6.26 5.48 -5.71
N GLY A 343 -6.48 4.16 -5.77
CA GLY A 343 -7.42 3.46 -4.90
C GLY A 343 -7.13 3.67 -3.42
N PHE A 344 -5.87 3.50 -3.01
CA PHE A 344 -5.46 3.70 -1.62
C PHE A 344 -5.74 5.14 -1.14
N LEU A 345 -5.36 6.13 -1.93
CA LEU A 345 -5.66 7.54 -1.64
C LEU A 345 -7.17 7.80 -1.57
N ALA A 346 -7.94 7.23 -2.51
CA ALA A 346 -9.40 7.33 -2.51
C ALA A 346 -10.02 6.67 -1.27
N GLY A 347 -9.45 5.58 -0.77
CA GLY A 347 -9.87 4.92 0.48
C GLY A 347 -9.68 5.80 1.71
N ILE A 348 -8.55 6.50 1.80
CA ILE A 348 -8.30 7.49 2.86
C ILE A 348 -9.31 8.63 2.75
N LEU A 349 -9.40 9.29 1.60
CA LEU A 349 -10.22 10.49 1.43
C LEU A 349 -11.72 10.16 1.43
N GLY A 350 -12.15 9.19 0.62
CA GLY A 350 -13.56 8.82 0.50
C GLY A 350 -14.08 8.15 1.75
N GLY A 351 -13.33 7.19 2.29
CA GLY A 351 -13.67 6.54 3.56
C GLY A 351 -13.69 7.51 4.72
N GLY A 352 -12.68 8.39 4.81
CA GLY A 352 -12.62 9.44 5.83
C GLY A 352 -13.77 10.43 5.74
N ALA A 353 -14.09 10.93 4.54
CA ALA A 353 -15.20 11.86 4.33
C ALA A 353 -16.56 11.24 4.70
N VAL A 354 -16.79 9.97 4.35
CA VAL A 354 -18.03 9.27 4.74
C VAL A 354 -18.07 9.04 6.25
N ALA A 355 -16.94 8.68 6.87
CA ALA A 355 -16.88 8.48 8.32
C ALA A 355 -17.11 9.80 9.08
N ASP A 356 -16.59 10.90 8.59
CA ASP A 356 -16.78 12.24 9.17
C ASP A 356 -18.23 12.72 9.07
N ALA A 357 -18.87 12.50 7.91
CA ALA A 357 -20.24 12.97 7.66
C ALA A 357 -21.34 12.05 8.24
N TYR A 358 -21.13 10.73 8.22
CA TYR A 358 -22.17 9.72 8.50
C TYR A 358 -21.77 8.67 9.54
N GLY A 359 -20.56 8.77 10.09
CA GLY A 359 -20.02 7.85 11.10
C GLY A 359 -19.38 6.58 10.52
N PHE A 360 -18.72 5.84 11.40
CA PHE A 360 -17.90 4.68 11.02
C PHE A 360 -18.72 3.54 10.38
N THR A 361 -19.89 3.22 10.95
CA THR A 361 -20.75 2.15 10.41
C THR A 361 -21.16 2.41 8.96
N ALA A 362 -21.51 3.66 8.62
CA ALA A 362 -21.81 4.05 7.25
C ALA A 362 -20.58 3.93 6.36
N ALA A 363 -19.41 4.32 6.85
CA ALA A 363 -18.17 4.22 6.09
C ALA A 363 -17.79 2.77 5.76
N PHE A 364 -17.89 1.85 6.72
CA PHE A 364 -17.72 0.41 6.49
C PHE A 364 -18.75 -0.14 5.50
N GLY A 365 -20.01 0.28 5.64
CA GLY A 365 -21.09 -0.07 4.71
C GLY A 365 -20.80 0.36 3.28
N VAL A 366 -20.36 1.60 3.08
CA VAL A 366 -20.01 2.15 1.76
C VAL A 366 -18.77 1.43 1.20
N ALA A 367 -17.73 1.23 2.01
CA ALA A 367 -16.51 0.54 1.56
C ALA A 367 -16.81 -0.88 1.08
N GLY A 368 -17.53 -1.68 1.88
CA GLY A 368 -17.88 -3.03 1.47
C GLY A 368 -18.89 -3.07 0.32
N ALA A 369 -19.87 -2.14 0.25
CA ALA A 369 -20.81 -2.04 -0.85
C ALA A 369 -20.13 -1.67 -2.17
N THR A 370 -19.10 -0.83 -2.15
CA THR A 370 -18.32 -0.49 -3.34
C THR A 370 -17.56 -1.71 -3.87
N GLU A 371 -17.00 -2.54 -2.99
CA GLU A 371 -16.37 -3.82 -3.36
C GLU A 371 -17.39 -4.76 -4.04
N LEU A 372 -18.57 -4.93 -3.44
CA LEU A 372 -19.66 -5.74 -4.00
C LEU A 372 -20.11 -5.20 -5.38
N LEU A 373 -20.21 -3.88 -5.51
CA LEU A 373 -20.60 -3.24 -6.77
C LEU A 373 -19.57 -3.52 -7.87
N VAL A 374 -18.27 -3.39 -7.58
CA VAL A 374 -17.20 -3.71 -8.55
C VAL A 374 -17.29 -5.17 -8.98
N ALA A 375 -17.48 -6.10 -8.04
CA ALA A 375 -17.64 -7.52 -8.36
C ALA A 375 -18.86 -7.78 -9.26
N LEU A 376 -20.01 -7.16 -8.96
CA LEU A 376 -21.24 -7.33 -9.74
C LEU A 376 -21.15 -6.72 -11.14
N VAL A 377 -20.62 -5.51 -11.27
CA VAL A 377 -20.49 -4.79 -12.55
C VAL A 377 -19.49 -5.48 -13.47
N THR A 378 -18.42 -6.04 -12.91
CA THR A 378 -17.39 -6.73 -13.71
C THR A 378 -17.71 -8.17 -14.03
N LEU A 379 -18.63 -8.82 -13.32
CA LEU A 379 -19.02 -10.22 -13.53
C LEU A 379 -19.41 -10.56 -14.98
N PRO A 380 -20.27 -9.77 -15.70
CA PRO A 380 -20.61 -10.05 -17.09
C PRO A 380 -19.39 -10.02 -18.03
N VAL A 381 -18.41 -9.16 -17.73
CA VAL A 381 -17.16 -9.07 -18.50
C VAL A 381 -16.33 -10.32 -18.24
N PHE A 382 -16.16 -10.73 -16.97
CA PHE A 382 -15.47 -11.96 -16.61
C PHE A 382 -16.02 -13.19 -17.31
N LEU A 383 -17.36 -13.33 -17.37
CA LEU A 383 -18.02 -14.46 -18.02
C LEU A 383 -17.78 -14.51 -19.53
N ARG A 384 -17.40 -13.38 -20.14
CA ARG A 384 -17.06 -13.28 -21.57
C ARG A 384 -15.57 -13.38 -21.85
N LEU A 385 -14.71 -13.21 -20.84
CA LEU A 385 -13.27 -13.33 -21.01
C LEU A 385 -12.90 -14.78 -21.30
N ARG A 386 -12.24 -15.02 -22.44
CA ARG A 386 -11.61 -16.30 -22.76
C ARG A 386 -10.25 -16.34 -22.07
N LEU A 387 -10.25 -16.65 -20.78
CA LEU A 387 -9.01 -16.84 -20.03
C LEU A 387 -8.36 -18.19 -20.42
N PRO A 388 -7.02 -18.28 -20.39
CA PRO A 388 -6.35 -19.56 -20.54
C PRO A 388 -6.92 -20.58 -19.54
N ARG A 389 -7.25 -21.77 -20.01
CA ARG A 389 -7.67 -22.85 -19.11
C ARG A 389 -6.49 -23.24 -18.23
N PRO A 390 -6.74 -23.52 -16.94
CA PRO A 390 -5.71 -24.11 -16.08
C PRO A 390 -5.10 -25.32 -16.81
N ALA A 391 -3.78 -25.47 -16.72
CA ALA A 391 -3.13 -26.69 -17.24
C ALA A 391 -3.73 -27.87 -16.46
N ALA A 392 -4.36 -28.79 -17.18
CA ALA A 392 -4.74 -30.09 -16.61
C ALA A 392 -3.42 -30.82 -16.35
N GLU A 393 -3.09 -31.05 -15.07
CA GLU A 393 -2.05 -32.00 -14.67
C GLU A 393 -2.52 -33.43 -14.88
#